data_868b83852add913ddae696fff400caaf
#
_entry.id   868b83852add913ddae696fff400caaf
#
_cell.length_a   1.000
_cell.length_b   1.000
_cell.length_c   1.000
_cell.angle_alpha   90.00
_cell.angle_beta   90.00
_cell.angle_gamma   90.00
#
_symmetry.space_group_name_H-M   'P 1'
#
loop_
_entity.id
_entity.type
_entity.pdbx_description
1 polymer ?
#
loop_
_entity_poly.entity_id
_entity_poly.type
_entity_poly.pdbx_seq_one_letter_code
_entity_poly.pdbx_strand_id
1 'polypeptide(L)'
;LMKKFRVKHGSNEPAAYAVCALKKLKIEPKENEKIYYGVFDFGGGTTDFDFGIWKNSEDEDMFDYELEHFGAGGDIHLGGENILKELAYKVFSDNTPELRKRKIQYVRPEWCPELSGEEILVEYTREAKLNTRKLGEEKLRDIWEEKETERIDNVLVNLFNADGSLETGIDLKINEEELKALIKDKIEKGIKNFFIKMEDAFKDEDVKKVHIFLAGNSCRHSFVNEIFEKYVAEMKDKMELVIYDLKAIKEIDKENDSKITGKTGVAYGLIYSRKGGRIKVTNRDEKENMANEVNFKFYVGNNRRNKFNCVISPNSNYNEYKFFGIVKSDIFELYYSTSPEAQTNEMKSSEAKIKRVNLKKDYDDEEERYRIYLKADKSDKLTYAIVKEEKDIETKKLVEEGEISLN
;
A
#
# COMPACT_ATOMS: atom_id res chain seq x y z
N LEU A 1 32.21 13.75 20.15
CA LEU A 1 31.14 12.74 20.07
C LEU A 1 30.50 12.69 18.66
N MET A 2 30.19 13.80 18.03
CA MET A 2 29.54 13.80 16.70
C MET A 2 30.37 13.19 15.55
N LYS A 3 31.71 13.23 15.57
CA LYS A 3 32.57 12.63 14.53
C LYS A 3 32.50 11.10 14.45
N LYS A 4 31.90 10.41 15.42
CA LYS A 4 31.73 8.93 15.45
C LYS A 4 30.29 8.49 15.25
N PHE A 5 29.32 9.41 15.06
CA PHE A 5 27.93 9.06 14.82
C PHE A 5 27.77 8.63 13.36
N ARG A 6 27.23 7.42 13.18
CA ARG A 6 26.94 6.85 11.86
C ARG A 6 25.48 6.42 11.82
N VAL A 7 24.75 6.90 10.85
CA VAL A 7 23.42 6.40 10.53
C VAL A 7 23.58 5.33 9.44
N LYS A 8 22.94 4.18 9.66
CA LYS A 8 22.88 3.10 8.68
C LYS A 8 21.42 2.71 8.49
N HIS A 9 21.10 2.18 7.32
CA HIS A 9 19.83 1.52 7.08
C HIS A 9 19.68 0.32 8.03
N GLY A 10 18.51 0.20 8.66
CA GLY A 10 18.14 -0.95 9.48
C GLY A 10 17.19 -1.86 8.71
N SER A 11 16.39 -2.65 9.42
CA SER A 11 15.28 -3.40 8.86
C SER A 11 14.12 -2.45 8.48
N ASN A 12 13.20 -2.87 7.59
CA ASN A 12 11.97 -2.13 7.33
C ASN A 12 11.07 -2.10 8.57
N GLU A 13 10.11 -1.17 8.62
CA GLU A 13 9.26 -0.97 9.80
C GLU A 13 8.45 -2.23 10.16
N PRO A 14 7.75 -2.92 9.22
CA PRO A 14 6.99 -4.11 9.56
C PRO A 14 7.86 -5.28 10.06
N ALA A 15 9.02 -5.55 9.45
CA ALA A 15 9.92 -6.60 9.91
C ALA A 15 10.49 -6.29 11.31
N ALA A 16 10.85 -5.04 11.58
CA ALA A 16 11.25 -4.62 12.93
C ALA A 16 10.11 -4.82 13.95
N TYR A 17 8.87 -4.49 13.57
CA TYR A 17 7.70 -4.73 14.41
C TYR A 17 7.50 -6.23 14.68
N ALA A 18 7.67 -7.10 13.66
CA ALA A 18 7.61 -8.55 13.82
C ALA A 18 8.62 -9.07 14.85
N VAL A 19 9.89 -8.62 14.79
CA VAL A 19 10.92 -8.96 15.78
C VAL A 19 10.47 -8.61 17.21
N CYS A 20 9.90 -7.41 17.38
CA CYS A 20 9.39 -6.99 18.69
C CYS A 20 8.23 -7.87 19.16
N ALA A 21 7.25 -8.11 18.29
CA ALA A 21 6.05 -8.89 18.60
C ALA A 21 6.41 -10.34 18.96
N LEU A 22 7.17 -11.04 18.13
CA LEU A 22 7.61 -12.42 18.34
C LEU A 22 8.33 -12.58 19.70
N LYS A 23 9.26 -11.65 19.98
CA LYS A 23 10.03 -11.67 21.22
C LYS A 23 9.15 -11.41 22.45
N LYS A 24 8.26 -10.44 22.39
CA LYS A 24 7.38 -10.05 23.51
C LYS A 24 6.31 -11.09 23.80
N LEU A 25 5.75 -11.69 22.77
CA LEU A 25 4.79 -12.78 22.89
C LEU A 25 5.43 -14.11 23.26
N LYS A 26 6.77 -14.14 23.39
CA LYS A 26 7.54 -15.37 23.68
C LYS A 26 7.22 -16.50 22.69
N ILE A 27 7.06 -16.13 21.41
CA ILE A 27 6.88 -17.09 20.34
C ILE A 27 8.27 -17.60 19.96
N GLU A 28 8.64 -18.75 20.53
CA GLU A 28 9.97 -19.34 20.38
C GLU A 28 9.89 -20.59 19.51
N PRO A 29 10.69 -20.70 18.44
CA PRO A 29 10.73 -21.89 17.60
C PRO A 29 11.38 -23.05 18.35
N LYS A 30 10.82 -24.26 18.20
CA LYS A 30 11.49 -25.50 18.62
C LYS A 30 12.68 -25.79 17.73
N GLU A 31 13.47 -26.80 18.08
CA GLU A 31 14.59 -27.23 17.25
C GLU A 31 14.09 -27.58 15.83
N ASN A 32 14.71 -26.96 14.81
CA ASN A 32 14.35 -27.08 13.39
C ASN A 32 12.93 -26.61 13.00
N GLU A 33 12.21 -25.90 13.89
CA GLU A 33 10.90 -25.35 13.58
C GLU A 33 11.01 -24.03 12.83
N LYS A 34 10.19 -23.87 11.81
CA LYS A 34 9.93 -22.61 11.13
C LYS A 34 8.60 -22.04 11.60
N ILE A 35 8.59 -20.85 12.15
CA ILE A 35 7.38 -20.10 12.53
C ILE A 35 7.14 -19.06 11.45
N TYR A 36 5.99 -19.15 10.78
CA TYR A 36 5.59 -18.22 9.73
C TYR A 36 4.84 -17.05 10.34
N TYR A 37 5.15 -15.85 9.87
CA TYR A 37 4.47 -14.64 10.33
C TYR A 37 4.05 -13.73 9.18
N GLY A 38 3.07 -12.88 9.46
CA GLY A 38 2.69 -11.74 8.62
C GLY A 38 2.49 -10.49 9.48
N VAL A 39 2.80 -9.33 8.95
CA VAL A 39 2.50 -8.04 9.56
C VAL A 39 1.58 -7.27 8.65
N PHE A 40 0.48 -6.79 9.20
CA PHE A 40 -0.43 -5.86 8.57
C PHE A 40 -0.33 -4.53 9.30
N ASP A 41 0.48 -3.59 8.78
CA ASP A 41 0.65 -2.27 9.38
C ASP A 41 -0.25 -1.26 8.69
N PHE A 42 -1.41 -0.99 9.30
CA PHE A 42 -2.38 -0.04 8.81
C PHE A 42 -2.18 1.32 9.51
N GLY A 43 -1.39 2.16 8.85
CA GLY A 43 -1.00 3.47 9.33
C GLY A 43 -2.02 4.58 9.01
N GLY A 44 -1.58 5.82 9.20
CA GLY A 44 -2.39 7.00 8.84
C GLY A 44 -2.42 7.28 7.34
N GLY A 45 -1.31 7.10 6.63
CA GLY A 45 -1.18 7.40 5.20
C GLY A 45 -1.14 6.17 4.30
N THR A 46 -0.52 5.10 4.78
CA THR A 46 -0.25 3.87 4.03
C THR A 46 -0.63 2.65 4.83
N THR A 47 -0.72 1.53 4.13
CA THR A 47 -0.74 0.19 4.72
C THR A 47 0.45 -0.56 4.16
N ASP A 48 1.23 -1.18 5.05
CA ASP A 48 2.43 -1.91 4.69
C ASP A 48 2.32 -3.37 5.16
N PHE A 49 2.81 -4.32 4.32
CA PHE A 49 2.80 -5.75 4.59
C PHE A 49 4.22 -6.28 4.64
N ASP A 50 4.46 -7.23 5.52
CA ASP A 50 5.69 -8.01 5.56
C ASP A 50 5.39 -9.45 5.96
N PHE A 51 6.07 -10.39 5.35
CA PHE A 51 5.92 -11.82 5.64
C PHE A 51 7.29 -12.43 5.86
N GLY A 52 7.33 -13.57 6.53
CA GLY A 52 8.62 -14.22 6.72
C GLY A 52 8.57 -15.41 7.65
N ILE A 53 9.78 -15.84 7.99
CA ILE A 53 10.08 -16.99 8.82
C ILE A 53 10.90 -16.54 10.03
N TRP A 54 10.47 -16.96 11.20
CA TRP A 54 11.19 -16.86 12.45
C TRP A 54 11.68 -18.26 12.86
N LYS A 55 12.99 -18.42 13.04
CA LYS A 55 13.64 -19.71 13.32
C LYS A 55 14.83 -19.53 14.24
N ASN A 56 15.32 -20.63 14.81
CA ASN A 56 16.61 -20.66 15.50
C ASN A 56 17.72 -20.33 14.49
N SER A 57 18.76 -19.63 14.92
CA SER A 57 19.89 -19.32 14.05
C SER A 57 20.75 -20.56 13.86
N GLU A 58 21.29 -20.74 12.64
CA GLU A 58 22.30 -21.74 12.36
C GLU A 58 23.68 -21.37 12.98
N ASP A 59 23.92 -20.07 13.22
CA ASP A 59 25.10 -19.54 13.88
C ASP A 59 24.76 -19.19 15.34
N GLU A 60 24.64 -20.22 16.18
CA GLU A 60 24.25 -20.12 17.60
C GLU A 60 25.28 -19.35 18.45
N ASP A 61 26.54 -19.28 18.01
CA ASP A 61 27.58 -18.51 18.69
C ASP A 61 27.30 -17.01 18.62
N MET A 62 26.75 -16.55 17.50
CA MET A 62 26.50 -15.13 17.26
C MET A 62 25.05 -14.72 17.49
N PHE A 63 24.06 -15.58 17.16
CA PHE A 63 22.65 -15.24 17.16
C PHE A 63 21.81 -16.35 17.81
N ASP A 64 20.80 -15.98 18.57
CA ASP A 64 19.79 -16.92 19.09
C ASP A 64 18.75 -17.24 18.01
N TYR A 65 18.33 -16.21 17.25
CA TYR A 65 17.25 -16.32 16.28
C TYR A 65 17.62 -15.65 14.96
N GLU A 66 16.99 -16.12 13.90
CA GLU A 66 17.00 -15.50 12.58
C GLU A 66 15.57 -15.18 12.15
N LEU A 67 15.34 -13.92 11.75
CA LEU A 67 14.14 -13.50 11.05
C LEU A 67 14.49 -13.30 9.59
N GLU A 68 13.97 -14.17 8.74
CA GLU A 68 14.07 -14.06 7.28
C GLU A 68 12.76 -13.49 6.75
N HIS A 69 12.78 -12.23 6.29
CA HIS A 69 11.58 -11.60 5.74
C HIS A 69 11.61 -11.56 4.21
N PHE A 70 10.42 -11.58 3.59
CA PHE A 70 10.22 -11.59 2.15
C PHE A 70 8.77 -11.22 1.81
N GLY A 71 8.46 -11.04 0.52
CA GLY A 71 7.10 -10.81 0.05
C GLY A 71 6.49 -9.49 0.55
N ALA A 72 7.31 -8.47 0.82
CA ALA A 72 6.84 -7.17 1.23
C ALA A 72 5.83 -6.58 0.23
N GLY A 73 4.84 -5.85 0.72
CA GLY A 73 3.80 -5.22 -0.09
C GLY A 73 3.11 -4.11 0.67
N GLY A 74 2.02 -3.61 0.12
CA GLY A 74 1.23 -2.56 0.78
C GLY A 74 0.36 -1.80 -0.19
N ASP A 75 -0.32 -0.78 0.35
CA ASP A 75 -1.10 0.19 -0.41
C ASP A 75 -0.76 1.60 0.07
N ILE A 76 -0.17 2.41 -0.82
CA ILE A 76 0.27 3.78 -0.51
C ILE A 76 -0.89 4.77 -0.35
N HIS A 77 -2.09 4.39 -0.73
CA HIS A 77 -3.29 5.21 -0.60
C HIS A 77 -4.24 4.72 0.49
N LEU A 78 -4.04 3.53 1.03
CA LEU A 78 -4.85 3.00 2.11
C LEU A 78 -4.24 3.38 3.46
N GLY A 79 -4.82 4.38 4.11
CA GLY A 79 -4.47 4.82 5.45
C GLY A 79 -5.61 5.61 6.07
N GLY A 80 -5.67 5.72 7.38
CA GLY A 80 -6.79 6.38 8.08
C GLY A 80 -7.02 7.83 7.64
N GLU A 81 -5.96 8.60 7.45
CA GLU A 81 -6.05 9.99 6.96
C GLU A 81 -6.46 10.06 5.48
N ASN A 82 -6.10 9.06 4.68
CA ASN A 82 -6.53 8.98 3.29
C ASN A 82 -8.00 8.59 3.19
N ILE A 83 -8.48 7.68 4.05
CA ILE A 83 -9.91 7.38 4.18
C ILE A 83 -10.68 8.64 4.55
N LEU A 84 -10.21 9.44 5.53
CA LEU A 84 -10.85 10.72 5.87
C LEU A 84 -10.96 11.68 4.69
N LYS A 85 -9.95 11.74 3.81
CA LYS A 85 -10.03 12.54 2.57
C LYS A 85 -11.10 12.01 1.61
N GLU A 86 -11.23 10.69 1.51
CA GLU A 86 -12.29 10.08 0.68
C GLU A 86 -13.68 10.34 1.24
N LEU A 87 -13.85 10.24 2.57
CA LEU A 87 -15.11 10.60 3.22
C LEU A 87 -15.48 12.07 2.96
N ALA A 88 -14.50 12.98 3.10
CA ALA A 88 -14.71 14.38 2.81
C ALA A 88 -15.08 14.61 1.33
N TYR A 89 -14.37 13.94 0.40
CA TYR A 89 -14.68 14.00 -1.02
C TYR A 89 -16.09 13.50 -1.33
N LYS A 90 -16.51 12.38 -0.74
CA LYS A 90 -17.88 11.85 -0.88
C LYS A 90 -18.93 12.86 -0.40
N VAL A 91 -18.75 13.44 0.80
CA VAL A 91 -19.69 14.43 1.35
C VAL A 91 -19.74 15.67 0.46
N PHE A 92 -18.61 16.19 0.00
CA PHE A 92 -18.59 17.34 -0.92
C PHE A 92 -19.30 17.03 -2.24
N SER A 93 -19.05 15.86 -2.82
CA SER A 93 -19.69 15.44 -4.08
C SER A 93 -21.22 15.34 -3.94
N ASP A 94 -21.70 14.83 -2.83
CA ASP A 94 -23.14 14.73 -2.54
C ASP A 94 -23.80 16.11 -2.32
N ASN A 95 -23.01 17.14 -1.98
CA ASN A 95 -23.48 18.50 -1.73
C ASN A 95 -23.10 19.51 -2.84
N THR A 96 -22.74 19.05 -4.02
CA THR A 96 -22.34 19.88 -5.18
C THR A 96 -23.20 21.11 -5.42
N PRO A 97 -24.57 21.07 -5.39
CA PRO A 97 -25.39 22.25 -5.66
C PRO A 97 -25.15 23.40 -4.65
N GLU A 98 -25.02 23.10 -3.35
CA GLU A 98 -24.78 24.11 -2.32
C GLU A 98 -23.36 24.67 -2.42
N LEU A 99 -22.36 23.82 -2.68
CA LEU A 99 -20.98 24.23 -2.84
C LEU A 99 -20.79 25.13 -4.06
N ARG A 100 -21.44 24.80 -5.18
CA ARG A 100 -21.38 25.60 -6.42
C ARG A 100 -21.96 26.99 -6.21
N LYS A 101 -23.09 27.09 -5.50
CA LYS A 101 -23.73 28.37 -5.19
C LYS A 101 -22.81 29.31 -4.40
N ARG A 102 -21.97 28.76 -3.54
CA ARG A 102 -21.04 29.49 -2.67
C ARG A 102 -19.62 29.52 -3.19
N LYS A 103 -19.35 28.94 -4.38
CA LYS A 103 -18.01 28.81 -4.97
C LYS A 103 -17.01 28.13 -4.05
N ILE A 104 -17.45 27.12 -3.27
CA ILE A 104 -16.59 26.34 -2.39
C ILE A 104 -15.88 25.29 -3.20
N GLN A 105 -14.55 25.27 -3.12
CA GLN A 105 -13.69 24.31 -3.79
C GLN A 105 -13.16 23.29 -2.79
N TYR A 106 -12.86 22.08 -3.28
CA TYR A 106 -12.32 20.97 -2.49
C TYR A 106 -11.33 20.15 -3.32
N VAL A 107 -10.58 19.28 -2.64
CA VAL A 107 -9.61 18.40 -3.28
C VAL A 107 -10.25 17.05 -3.56
N ARG A 108 -10.10 16.55 -4.79
CA ARG A 108 -10.32 15.14 -5.09
C ARG A 108 -9.03 14.37 -4.79
N PRO A 109 -9.07 13.30 -3.98
CA PRO A 109 -7.93 12.41 -3.84
C PRO A 109 -7.54 11.80 -5.20
N GLU A 110 -6.24 11.70 -5.48
CA GLU A 110 -5.73 11.24 -6.78
C GLU A 110 -6.18 9.83 -7.16
N TRP A 111 -6.46 9.00 -6.15
CA TRP A 111 -6.94 7.63 -6.32
C TRP A 111 -8.46 7.52 -6.42
N CYS A 112 -9.21 8.62 -6.29
CA CYS A 112 -10.65 8.63 -6.46
C CYS A 112 -11.04 8.93 -7.91
N PRO A 113 -12.11 8.29 -8.44
CA PRO A 113 -12.61 8.59 -9.76
C PRO A 113 -13.15 10.01 -9.87
N GLU A 114 -13.10 10.56 -11.05
CA GLU A 114 -13.71 11.83 -11.38
C GLU A 114 -15.23 11.67 -11.50
N LEU A 115 -15.97 12.56 -10.86
CA LEU A 115 -17.43 12.58 -10.91
C LEU A 115 -17.93 13.68 -11.83
N SER A 116 -18.98 13.38 -12.59
CA SER A 116 -19.57 14.36 -13.51
C SER A 116 -20.12 15.56 -12.74
N GLY A 117 -19.79 16.76 -13.18
CA GLY A 117 -20.28 18.02 -12.60
C GLY A 117 -19.40 18.62 -11.50
N GLU A 118 -18.25 18.03 -11.22
CA GLU A 118 -17.30 18.55 -10.21
C GLU A 118 -16.20 19.46 -10.81
N GLU A 119 -16.12 19.59 -12.12
CA GLU A 119 -15.00 20.19 -12.86
C GLU A 119 -14.66 21.63 -12.40
N ILE A 120 -15.65 22.34 -11.86
CA ILE A 120 -15.49 23.72 -11.37
C ILE A 120 -15.12 23.75 -9.87
N LEU A 121 -15.41 22.68 -9.15
CA LEU A 121 -15.30 22.62 -7.69
C LEU A 121 -14.03 21.91 -7.24
N VAL A 122 -13.50 21.00 -8.04
CA VAL A 122 -12.26 20.30 -7.72
C VAL A 122 -11.06 21.14 -8.11
N GLU A 123 -10.30 21.56 -7.11
CA GLU A 123 -9.09 22.35 -7.27
C GLU A 123 -8.05 21.94 -6.22
N TYR A 124 -6.78 22.28 -6.49
CA TYR A 124 -5.67 21.96 -5.60
C TYR A 124 -5.09 23.20 -4.92
N THR A 125 -5.91 24.26 -4.80
CA THR A 125 -5.57 25.50 -4.11
C THR A 125 -5.37 25.27 -2.60
N ARG A 126 -4.82 26.26 -1.91
CA ARG A 126 -4.67 26.25 -0.45
C ARG A 126 -6.05 26.13 0.24
N GLU A 127 -7.01 26.89 -0.24
CA GLU A 127 -8.38 26.97 0.26
C GLU A 127 -9.10 25.62 0.10
N ALA A 128 -9.00 24.99 -1.07
CA ALA A 128 -9.55 23.66 -1.32
C ALA A 128 -8.95 22.60 -0.37
N LYS A 129 -7.62 22.63 -0.17
CA LYS A 129 -6.94 21.74 0.78
C LYS A 129 -7.39 21.95 2.22
N LEU A 130 -7.55 23.22 2.64
CA LEU A 130 -8.06 23.55 3.97
C LEU A 130 -9.50 23.08 4.15
N ASN A 131 -10.38 23.25 3.15
CA ASN A 131 -11.77 22.82 3.21
C ASN A 131 -11.85 21.29 3.38
N THR A 132 -11.13 20.54 2.56
CA THR A 132 -11.09 19.07 2.66
C THR A 132 -10.59 18.62 4.03
N ARG A 133 -9.52 19.24 4.53
CA ARG A 133 -8.98 18.95 5.85
C ARG A 133 -9.98 19.26 6.97
N LYS A 134 -10.61 20.43 6.95
CA LYS A 134 -11.59 20.83 7.98
C LYS A 134 -12.76 19.87 8.05
N LEU A 135 -13.33 19.49 6.91
CA LEU A 135 -14.44 18.54 6.90
C LEU A 135 -13.99 17.17 7.42
N GLY A 136 -12.88 16.63 6.92
CA GLY A 136 -12.36 15.31 7.32
C GLY A 136 -11.98 15.26 8.80
N GLU A 137 -11.04 16.13 9.21
CA GLU A 137 -10.46 16.07 10.56
C GLU A 137 -11.40 16.59 11.66
N GLU A 138 -12.21 17.64 11.40
CA GLU A 138 -13.01 18.27 12.43
C GLU A 138 -14.42 17.69 12.54
N LYS A 139 -14.93 17.04 11.47
CA LYS A 139 -16.33 16.59 11.41
C LYS A 139 -16.51 15.10 11.16
N LEU A 140 -15.70 14.50 10.28
CA LEU A 140 -15.87 13.11 9.89
C LEU A 140 -14.96 12.15 10.68
N ARG A 141 -13.98 12.67 11.41
CA ARG A 141 -13.06 11.87 12.23
C ARG A 141 -13.79 11.02 13.27
N ASP A 142 -14.86 11.55 13.87
CA ASP A 142 -15.63 10.82 14.89
C ASP A 142 -16.33 9.59 14.31
N ILE A 143 -16.74 9.65 13.02
CA ILE A 143 -17.30 8.49 12.30
C ILE A 143 -16.18 7.46 12.06
N TRP A 144 -14.99 7.92 11.61
CA TRP A 144 -13.82 7.07 11.40
C TRP A 144 -13.31 6.43 12.70
N GLU A 145 -13.30 7.16 13.81
CA GLU A 145 -12.81 6.67 15.10
C GLU A 145 -13.90 5.92 15.90
N GLU A 146 -15.06 5.68 15.31
CA GLU A 146 -16.21 4.97 15.93
C GLU A 146 -16.60 5.53 17.31
N LYS A 147 -16.53 6.86 17.46
CA LYS A 147 -17.00 7.48 18.69
C LYS A 147 -18.52 7.37 18.80
N GLU A 148 -19.00 7.08 20.02
CA GLU A 148 -20.43 7.09 20.32
C GLU A 148 -20.95 8.52 20.22
N THR A 149 -21.60 8.82 19.10
CA THR A 149 -22.31 10.08 18.87
C THR A 149 -23.74 9.78 18.41
N GLU A 150 -24.65 10.74 18.59
CA GLU A 150 -25.95 10.65 17.94
C GLU A 150 -25.76 10.61 16.41
N ARG A 151 -26.65 9.92 15.71
CA ARG A 151 -26.64 9.85 14.24
C ARG A 151 -26.55 11.23 13.63
N ILE A 152 -25.61 11.41 12.71
CA ILE A 152 -25.35 12.68 12.05
C ILE A 152 -25.96 12.64 10.65
N ASP A 153 -27.04 13.37 10.42
CA ASP A 153 -27.66 13.50 9.08
C ASP A 153 -27.12 14.74 8.32
N ASN A 154 -26.50 15.68 9.03
CA ASN A 154 -25.87 16.87 8.46
C ASN A 154 -24.78 17.44 9.38
N VAL A 155 -23.89 18.23 8.81
CA VAL A 155 -22.85 18.97 9.56
C VAL A 155 -22.84 20.44 9.17
N LEU A 156 -22.73 21.30 10.17
CA LEU A 156 -22.44 22.71 9.96
C LEU A 156 -20.94 22.93 9.90
N VAL A 157 -20.48 23.51 8.78
CA VAL A 157 -19.07 23.79 8.53
C VAL A 157 -18.85 25.24 8.10
N ASN A 158 -17.64 25.73 8.37
CA ASN A 158 -17.17 27.01 7.86
C ASN A 158 -16.05 26.73 6.86
N LEU A 159 -16.25 27.07 5.59
CA LEU A 159 -15.34 26.76 4.49
C LEU A 159 -14.93 28.02 3.75
N PHE A 160 -13.78 27.99 3.10
CA PHE A 160 -13.29 29.09 2.26
C PHE A 160 -13.85 28.96 0.85
N ASN A 161 -14.36 30.08 0.31
CA ASN A 161 -14.71 30.14 -1.10
C ASN A 161 -13.46 30.35 -2.00
N ALA A 162 -13.65 30.29 -3.30
CA ALA A 162 -12.57 30.48 -4.28
C ALA A 162 -11.87 31.84 -4.19
N ASP A 163 -12.52 32.85 -3.63
CA ASP A 163 -11.96 34.20 -3.45
C ASP A 163 -11.18 34.32 -2.14
N GLY A 164 -11.07 33.23 -1.34
CA GLY A 164 -10.40 33.18 -0.04
C GLY A 164 -11.23 33.69 1.14
N SER A 165 -12.48 34.06 0.94
CA SER A 165 -13.38 34.51 2.00
C SER A 165 -13.97 33.33 2.75
N LEU A 166 -14.17 33.47 4.08
CA LEU A 166 -14.75 32.45 4.91
C LEU A 166 -16.29 32.51 4.86
N GLU A 167 -16.89 31.46 4.29
CA GLU A 167 -18.33 31.22 4.31
C GLU A 167 -18.67 30.45 5.59
N THR A 168 -19.61 30.95 6.36
CA THR A 168 -20.01 30.36 7.67
C THR A 168 -21.36 29.67 7.61
N GLY A 169 -21.54 28.64 8.46
CA GLY A 169 -22.83 27.98 8.63
C GLY A 169 -23.30 27.25 7.38
N ILE A 170 -22.40 26.65 6.63
CA ILE A 170 -22.75 25.82 5.48
C ILE A 170 -23.26 24.49 6.04
N ASP A 171 -24.47 24.13 5.69
CA ASP A 171 -25.12 22.88 6.10
C ASP A 171 -24.91 21.83 5.01
N LEU A 172 -24.07 20.82 5.30
CA LEU A 172 -23.79 19.70 4.40
C LEU A 172 -24.53 18.46 4.86
N LYS A 173 -25.28 17.86 3.97
CA LYS A 173 -25.95 16.57 4.20
C LYS A 173 -24.94 15.45 4.29
N ILE A 174 -25.14 14.54 5.23
CA ILE A 174 -24.33 13.34 5.43
C ILE A 174 -25.25 12.13 5.42
N ASN A 175 -24.81 11.09 4.71
CA ASN A 175 -25.33 9.74 4.87
C ASN A 175 -24.31 8.89 5.61
N GLU A 176 -24.43 8.82 6.93
CA GLU A 176 -23.47 8.12 7.79
C GLU A 176 -23.34 6.64 7.43
N GLU A 177 -24.43 5.98 7.00
CA GLU A 177 -24.40 4.57 6.61
C GLU A 177 -23.60 4.35 5.32
N GLU A 178 -23.72 5.26 4.35
CA GLU A 178 -22.88 5.21 3.13
C GLU A 178 -21.41 5.46 3.46
N LEU A 179 -21.11 6.38 4.38
CA LEU A 179 -19.73 6.62 4.81
C LEU A 179 -19.14 5.40 5.52
N LYS A 180 -19.89 4.75 6.42
CA LYS A 180 -19.48 3.51 7.08
C LYS A 180 -19.29 2.36 6.08
N ALA A 181 -20.15 2.25 5.08
CA ALA A 181 -20.01 1.27 4.01
C ALA A 181 -18.74 1.51 3.18
N LEU A 182 -18.42 2.78 2.88
CA LEU A 182 -17.17 3.14 2.20
C LEU A 182 -15.94 2.76 3.04
N ILE A 183 -15.94 3.05 4.34
CA ILE A 183 -14.87 2.65 5.26
C ILE A 183 -14.68 1.14 5.22
N LYS A 184 -15.78 0.38 5.36
CA LYS A 184 -15.74 -1.09 5.36
C LYS A 184 -15.19 -1.66 4.06
N ASP A 185 -15.63 -1.15 2.90
CA ASP A 185 -15.15 -1.54 1.57
C ASP A 185 -13.64 -1.32 1.44
N LYS A 186 -13.12 -0.17 1.91
CA LYS A 186 -11.69 0.14 1.86
C LYS A 186 -10.86 -0.79 2.74
N ILE A 187 -11.30 -1.03 3.96
CA ILE A 187 -10.62 -1.95 4.88
C ILE A 187 -10.66 -3.38 4.33
N GLU A 188 -11.80 -3.84 3.80
CA GLU A 188 -11.94 -5.17 3.22
C GLU A 188 -11.00 -5.38 2.02
N LYS A 189 -10.89 -4.39 1.13
CA LYS A 189 -9.92 -4.42 0.01
C LYS A 189 -8.48 -4.50 0.50
N GLY A 190 -8.12 -3.73 1.52
CA GLY A 190 -6.78 -3.77 2.10
C GLY A 190 -6.44 -5.13 2.71
N ILE A 191 -7.36 -5.71 3.47
CA ILE A 191 -7.17 -7.03 4.08
C ILE A 191 -7.17 -8.13 3.00
N LYS A 192 -8.02 -8.04 1.98
CA LYS A 192 -7.97 -8.94 0.82
C LYS A 192 -6.59 -8.92 0.16
N ASN A 193 -6.05 -7.73 -0.08
CA ASN A 193 -4.71 -7.54 -0.65
C ASN A 193 -3.61 -8.17 0.22
N PHE A 194 -3.73 -8.05 1.55
CA PHE A 194 -2.81 -8.71 2.48
C PHE A 194 -2.82 -10.24 2.30
N PHE A 195 -4.01 -10.86 2.23
CA PHE A 195 -4.11 -12.31 2.07
C PHE A 195 -3.62 -12.79 0.70
N ILE A 196 -3.90 -12.03 -0.37
CA ILE A 196 -3.33 -12.31 -1.71
C ILE A 196 -1.79 -12.32 -1.66
N LYS A 197 -1.20 -11.33 -0.98
CA LYS A 197 0.25 -11.25 -0.83
C LYS A 197 0.81 -12.33 0.07
N MET A 198 0.10 -12.70 1.12
CA MET A 198 0.47 -13.80 2.01
C MET A 198 0.52 -15.15 1.26
N GLU A 199 -0.50 -15.43 0.44
CA GLU A 199 -0.53 -16.65 -0.36
C GLU A 199 0.61 -16.69 -1.39
N ASP A 200 0.93 -15.55 -2.02
CA ASP A 200 2.08 -15.45 -2.96
C ASP A 200 3.42 -15.62 -2.23
N ALA A 201 3.59 -14.98 -1.07
CA ALA A 201 4.81 -15.07 -0.28
C ALA A 201 5.10 -16.49 0.20
N PHE A 202 4.08 -17.25 0.55
CA PHE A 202 4.22 -18.60 1.09
C PHE A 202 3.95 -19.73 0.08
N LYS A 203 3.79 -19.44 -1.20
CA LYS A 203 3.42 -20.43 -2.23
C LYS A 203 4.35 -21.65 -2.32
N ASP A 204 5.64 -21.46 -2.00
CA ASP A 204 6.67 -22.50 -2.08
C ASP A 204 7.02 -23.08 -0.69
N GLU A 205 6.25 -22.76 0.36
CA GLU A 205 6.46 -23.22 1.73
C GLU A 205 5.29 -24.13 2.19
N ASP A 206 5.59 -25.15 3.00
CA ASP A 206 4.56 -25.99 3.66
C ASP A 206 4.07 -25.33 4.95
N VAL A 207 3.11 -24.40 4.80
CA VAL A 207 2.64 -23.57 5.90
C VAL A 207 1.38 -24.16 6.53
N LYS A 208 1.48 -24.54 7.81
CA LYS A 208 0.33 -25.03 8.60
C LYS A 208 -0.25 -23.96 9.51
N LYS A 209 0.56 -22.99 9.91
CA LYS A 209 0.18 -21.95 10.85
C LYS A 209 0.90 -20.65 10.54
N VAL A 210 0.17 -19.53 10.58
CA VAL A 210 0.73 -18.18 10.42
C VAL A 210 0.33 -17.32 11.60
N HIS A 211 1.31 -16.64 12.19
CA HIS A 211 1.11 -15.62 13.22
C HIS A 211 0.99 -14.24 12.57
N ILE A 212 -0.18 -13.62 12.64
CA ILE A 212 -0.47 -12.33 12.00
C ILE A 212 -0.48 -11.24 13.07
N PHE A 213 0.37 -10.24 12.90
CA PHE A 213 0.50 -9.09 13.80
C PHE A 213 -0.16 -7.87 13.17
N LEU A 214 -1.18 -7.32 13.85
CA LEU A 214 -1.82 -6.09 13.45
C LEU A 214 -1.07 -4.90 14.05
N ALA A 215 -0.54 -4.03 13.21
CA ALA A 215 0.19 -2.83 13.57
C ALA A 215 -0.50 -1.58 13.04
N GLY A 216 -0.07 -0.41 13.51
CA GLY A 216 -0.65 0.86 13.11
C GLY A 216 -1.94 1.23 13.86
N ASN A 217 -2.20 2.53 14.00
CA ASN A 217 -3.36 2.99 14.76
C ASN A 217 -4.70 2.70 14.08
N SER A 218 -4.72 2.63 12.76
CA SER A 218 -5.93 2.35 11.99
C SER A 218 -6.44 0.92 12.16
N CYS A 219 -5.57 -0.02 12.62
CA CYS A 219 -6.00 -1.37 13.03
C CYS A 219 -6.92 -1.41 14.25
N ARG A 220 -7.19 -0.27 14.90
CA ARG A 220 -8.15 -0.21 16.04
C ARG A 220 -9.59 -0.18 15.59
N HIS A 221 -9.84 0.12 14.32
CA HIS A 221 -11.19 0.17 13.77
C HIS A 221 -11.84 -1.23 13.83
N SER A 222 -13.09 -1.31 14.28
CA SER A 222 -13.79 -2.58 14.51
C SER A 222 -13.89 -3.46 13.27
N PHE A 223 -14.08 -2.87 12.10
CA PHE A 223 -14.12 -3.60 10.84
C PHE A 223 -12.83 -4.37 10.54
N VAL A 224 -11.67 -3.93 11.04
CA VAL A 224 -10.42 -4.67 10.84
C VAL A 224 -10.51 -6.04 11.49
N ASN A 225 -10.91 -6.08 12.77
CA ASN A 225 -11.05 -7.35 13.49
C ASN A 225 -12.15 -8.22 12.87
N GLU A 226 -13.33 -7.64 12.57
CA GLU A 226 -14.45 -8.36 11.95
C GLU A 226 -14.03 -9.05 10.64
N ILE A 227 -13.30 -8.34 9.78
CA ILE A 227 -12.90 -8.88 8.49
C ILE A 227 -11.78 -9.91 8.62
N PHE A 228 -10.78 -9.69 9.51
CA PHE A 228 -9.78 -10.71 9.79
C PHE A 228 -10.39 -12.00 10.35
N GLU A 229 -11.36 -11.91 11.26
CA GLU A 229 -12.09 -13.07 11.79
C GLU A 229 -12.81 -13.86 10.68
N LYS A 230 -13.41 -13.16 9.70
CA LYS A 230 -14.00 -13.80 8.52
C LYS A 230 -12.95 -14.61 7.73
N TYR A 231 -11.78 -14.02 7.44
CA TYR A 231 -10.70 -14.74 6.75
C TYR A 231 -10.12 -15.89 7.55
N VAL A 232 -10.01 -15.76 8.88
CA VAL A 232 -9.61 -16.88 9.76
C VAL A 232 -10.59 -18.06 9.62
N ALA A 233 -11.89 -17.78 9.59
CA ALA A 233 -12.89 -18.80 9.42
C ALA A 233 -12.85 -19.47 8.02
N GLU A 234 -12.64 -18.67 6.97
CA GLU A 234 -12.54 -19.16 5.57
C GLU A 234 -11.28 -20.00 5.33
N MET A 235 -10.17 -19.68 5.98
CA MET A 235 -8.88 -20.36 5.78
C MET A 235 -8.67 -21.56 6.72
N LYS A 236 -9.56 -21.81 7.66
CA LYS A 236 -9.44 -22.83 8.71
C LYS A 236 -9.06 -24.23 8.20
N ASP A 237 -9.58 -24.62 7.03
CA ASP A 237 -9.31 -25.96 6.45
C ASP A 237 -7.97 -26.01 5.70
N LYS A 238 -7.38 -24.85 5.38
CA LYS A 238 -6.08 -24.75 4.69
C LYS A 238 -4.93 -24.59 5.66
N MET A 239 -5.06 -23.65 6.58
CA MET A 239 -4.03 -23.31 7.57
C MET A 239 -4.64 -22.64 8.80
N GLU A 240 -3.94 -22.72 9.93
CA GLU A 240 -4.29 -22.00 11.16
C GLU A 240 -3.75 -20.58 11.10
N LEU A 241 -4.64 -19.59 11.26
CA LEU A 241 -4.26 -18.19 11.38
C LEU A 241 -4.46 -17.72 12.82
N VAL A 242 -3.43 -17.15 13.43
CA VAL A 242 -3.48 -16.59 14.79
C VAL A 242 -3.24 -15.09 14.71
N ILE A 243 -4.29 -14.31 15.02
CA ILE A 243 -4.26 -12.86 14.95
C ILE A 243 -3.84 -12.28 16.30
N TYR A 244 -2.91 -11.34 16.28
CA TYR A 244 -2.46 -10.57 17.44
C TYR A 244 -2.72 -9.09 17.20
N ASP A 245 -3.66 -8.54 17.93
CA ASP A 245 -3.95 -7.12 17.90
C ASP A 245 -3.02 -6.33 18.84
N LEU A 246 -3.10 -5.01 18.77
CA LEU A 246 -2.31 -4.12 19.63
C LEU A 246 -2.64 -4.29 21.13
N LYS A 247 -3.81 -4.86 21.49
CA LYS A 247 -4.19 -5.10 22.88
C LYS A 247 -3.49 -6.34 23.41
N ALA A 248 -3.43 -7.41 22.62
CA ALA A 248 -2.75 -8.66 22.98
C ALA A 248 -1.27 -8.42 23.35
N ILE A 249 -0.58 -7.57 22.59
CA ILE A 249 0.82 -7.23 22.85
C ILE A 249 0.97 -6.36 24.12
N LYS A 250 0.00 -5.48 24.42
CA LYS A 250 0.01 -4.64 25.63
C LYS A 250 -0.29 -5.40 26.91
N GLU A 251 -1.15 -6.40 26.84
CA GLU A 251 -1.56 -7.17 28.03
C GLU A 251 -0.43 -8.03 28.60
N ILE A 252 0.52 -8.45 27.75
CA ILE A 252 1.67 -9.26 28.16
C ILE A 252 2.75 -8.40 28.82
N ASP A 253 2.78 -7.09 28.57
CA ASP A 253 3.84 -6.19 29.08
C ASP A 253 3.47 -5.49 30.40
N LYS A 254 2.54 -6.06 31.18
CA LYS A 254 2.11 -5.48 32.47
C LYS A 254 3.23 -5.33 33.52
N GLU A 255 4.35 -6.01 33.32
CA GLU A 255 5.50 -5.95 34.24
C GLU A 255 6.53 -4.85 33.91
N ASN A 256 6.46 -4.24 32.74
CA ASN A 256 7.36 -3.17 32.33
C ASN A 256 6.58 -1.89 31.99
N ASP A 257 6.95 -0.79 32.63
CA ASP A 257 6.34 0.56 32.50
C ASP A 257 6.43 1.17 31.07
N SER A 258 7.04 0.44 30.11
CA SER A 258 7.20 0.85 28.71
C SER A 258 6.04 0.36 27.85
N LYS A 259 5.03 1.18 27.67
CA LYS A 259 3.88 0.90 26.79
C LYS A 259 4.33 0.69 25.36
N ILE A 260 4.19 -0.55 24.85
CA ILE A 260 4.39 -0.83 23.43
C ILE A 260 3.19 -0.28 22.65
N THR A 261 3.51 0.55 21.69
CA THR A 261 2.57 1.08 20.68
C THR A 261 3.04 0.61 19.30
N GLY A 262 2.24 0.75 18.26
CA GLY A 262 2.69 0.46 16.89
C GLY A 262 4.03 1.14 16.54
N LYS A 263 4.26 2.37 17.02
CA LYS A 263 5.52 3.12 16.78
C LYS A 263 6.68 2.66 17.67
N THR A 264 6.44 2.44 18.95
CA THR A 264 7.51 2.00 19.86
C THR A 264 7.90 0.55 19.61
N GLY A 265 7.01 -0.30 19.10
CA GLY A 265 7.31 -1.67 18.69
C GLY A 265 8.39 -1.74 17.61
N VAL A 266 8.33 -0.89 16.61
CA VAL A 266 9.38 -0.75 15.58
C VAL A 266 10.73 -0.39 16.22
N ALA A 267 10.75 0.61 17.11
CA ALA A 267 11.98 1.03 17.78
C ALA A 267 12.60 -0.11 18.62
N TYR A 268 11.79 -0.87 19.37
CA TYR A 268 12.27 -2.05 20.10
C TYR A 268 12.78 -3.14 19.17
N GLY A 269 12.10 -3.42 18.07
CA GLY A 269 12.56 -4.39 17.07
C GLY A 269 13.93 -4.03 16.49
N LEU A 270 14.14 -2.76 16.14
CA LEU A 270 15.45 -2.26 15.70
C LEU A 270 16.54 -2.38 16.78
N ILE A 271 16.18 -2.19 18.07
CA ILE A 271 17.11 -2.40 19.18
C ILE A 271 17.48 -3.87 19.31
N TYR A 272 16.52 -4.79 19.19
CA TYR A 272 16.79 -6.23 19.29
C TYR A 272 17.64 -6.74 18.13
N SER A 273 17.43 -6.25 16.91
CA SER A 273 18.14 -6.63 15.70
C SER A 273 19.39 -5.77 15.40
N ARG A 274 19.81 -4.88 16.32
CA ARG A 274 20.98 -4.04 16.12
C ARG A 274 22.26 -4.86 15.95
N LYS A 275 23.29 -4.26 15.35
CA LYS A 275 24.62 -4.88 15.30
C LYS A 275 25.12 -5.24 16.70
N GLY A 276 25.50 -6.50 16.89
CA GLY A 276 25.86 -7.07 18.20
C GLY A 276 24.66 -7.48 19.06
N GLY A 277 23.43 -7.40 18.51
CA GLY A 277 22.26 -8.06 19.07
C GLY A 277 22.26 -9.56 18.76
N ARG A 278 21.36 -10.30 19.42
CA ARG A 278 21.26 -11.76 19.29
C ARG A 278 20.21 -12.21 18.25
N ILE A 279 19.68 -11.26 17.45
CA ILE A 279 18.71 -11.55 16.38
C ILE A 279 19.29 -11.08 15.06
N LYS A 280 19.41 -12.02 14.12
CA LYS A 280 19.79 -11.77 12.75
C LYS A 280 18.53 -11.50 11.93
N VAL A 281 18.51 -10.40 11.19
CA VAL A 281 17.44 -10.11 10.21
C VAL A 281 18.03 -10.18 8.82
N THR A 282 17.41 -10.98 7.96
CA THR A 282 17.81 -11.18 6.57
C THR A 282 16.62 -10.93 5.65
N ASN A 283 16.86 -10.35 4.49
CA ASN A 283 15.86 -10.19 3.45
C ASN A 283 16.14 -11.23 2.34
N ARG A 284 15.18 -12.13 2.10
CA ARG A 284 15.30 -13.15 1.05
C ARG A 284 15.34 -12.50 -0.32
N ASP A 285 14.54 -11.46 -0.51
CA ASP A 285 14.42 -10.76 -1.80
C ASP A 285 15.69 -9.96 -2.14
N GLU A 286 16.48 -9.51 -1.14
CA GLU A 286 17.76 -8.81 -1.34
C GLU A 286 18.89 -9.73 -1.82
N LYS A 287 18.82 -11.03 -1.54
CA LYS A 287 19.81 -12.00 -2.06
C LYS A 287 19.70 -12.14 -3.58
N GLU A 288 18.57 -11.83 -4.15
CA GLU A 288 18.34 -11.81 -5.61
C GLU A 288 18.61 -10.44 -6.24
N ASN A 289 18.57 -9.36 -5.46
CA ASN A 289 18.78 -7.99 -5.91
C ASN A 289 19.99 -7.36 -5.18
N MET A 290 21.16 -7.45 -5.78
CA MET A 290 22.31 -6.64 -5.34
C MET A 290 22.03 -5.17 -5.66
N ALA A 291 21.52 -4.42 -4.71
CA ALA A 291 21.76 -2.98 -4.45
C ALA A 291 20.62 -2.37 -3.66
N ASN A 292 20.93 -1.47 -2.76
CA ASN A 292 20.12 -0.58 -1.90
C ASN A 292 19.04 0.26 -2.63
N GLU A 293 18.22 -0.32 -3.49
CA GLU A 293 17.19 0.41 -4.23
C GLU A 293 15.83 0.15 -3.61
N VAL A 294 15.10 1.25 -3.40
CA VAL A 294 13.69 1.22 -2.96
C VAL A 294 12.88 0.44 -3.99
N ASN A 295 12.14 -0.58 -3.58
CA ASN A 295 11.32 -1.40 -4.46
C ASN A 295 10.42 -0.55 -5.37
N PHE A 296 10.18 -1.05 -6.57
CA PHE A 296 9.23 -0.45 -7.50
C PHE A 296 7.83 -0.43 -6.87
N LYS A 297 7.10 0.68 -6.96
CA LYS A 297 5.88 0.90 -6.19
C LYS A 297 4.60 0.39 -6.87
N PHE A 298 4.65 0.08 -8.16
CA PHE A 298 3.46 -0.11 -8.98
C PHE A 298 3.40 -1.51 -9.59
N TYR A 299 2.18 -1.97 -9.82
CA TYR A 299 1.88 -3.00 -10.79
C TYR A 299 1.62 -2.31 -12.11
N VAL A 300 2.35 -2.67 -13.16
CA VAL A 300 2.22 -2.09 -14.50
C VAL A 300 1.87 -3.18 -15.48
N GLY A 301 0.93 -2.89 -16.36
CA GLY A 301 0.43 -3.87 -17.29
C GLY A 301 -0.36 -3.25 -18.45
N ASN A 302 -1.05 -4.10 -19.16
CA ASN A 302 -1.90 -3.73 -20.29
C ASN A 302 -3.34 -4.22 -20.08
N ASN A 303 -4.26 -3.69 -20.88
CA ASN A 303 -5.63 -4.15 -20.90
C ASN A 303 -5.76 -5.39 -21.80
N ARG A 304 -6.21 -6.50 -21.21
CA ARG A 304 -6.56 -7.73 -21.93
C ARG A 304 -8.02 -8.08 -21.67
N ARG A 305 -8.89 -7.83 -22.64
CA ARG A 305 -10.33 -8.17 -22.55
C ARG A 305 -10.99 -7.58 -21.29
N ASN A 306 -10.73 -6.29 -21.02
CA ASN A 306 -11.20 -5.54 -19.86
C ASN A 306 -10.62 -6.00 -18.52
N LYS A 307 -9.57 -6.84 -18.51
CA LYS A 307 -8.82 -7.22 -17.33
C LYS A 307 -7.43 -6.61 -17.35
N PHE A 308 -6.93 -6.25 -16.18
CA PHE A 308 -5.56 -5.81 -15.98
C PHE A 308 -4.62 -7.03 -16.11
N ASN A 309 -3.73 -7.00 -17.09
CA ASN A 309 -2.72 -8.02 -17.26
C ASN A 309 -1.37 -7.47 -16.81
N CYS A 310 -0.91 -7.91 -15.64
CA CYS A 310 0.32 -7.43 -15.01
C CYS A 310 1.57 -7.91 -15.78
N VAL A 311 2.48 -6.98 -16.09
CA VAL A 311 3.76 -7.25 -16.76
C VAL A 311 4.93 -6.96 -15.82
N ILE A 312 4.87 -5.86 -15.08
CA ILE A 312 5.87 -5.49 -14.06
C ILE A 312 5.15 -5.34 -12.72
N SER A 313 5.74 -5.89 -11.68
CA SER A 313 5.24 -5.83 -10.31
C SER A 313 6.30 -5.22 -9.38
N PRO A 314 5.95 -4.85 -8.15
CA PRO A 314 6.92 -4.41 -7.15
C PRO A 314 8.07 -5.38 -6.88
N ASN A 315 7.87 -6.66 -7.15
CA ASN A 315 8.89 -7.71 -6.98
C ASN A 315 9.68 -8.01 -8.28
N SER A 316 9.46 -7.23 -9.34
CA SER A 316 10.23 -7.40 -10.58
C SER A 316 11.65 -6.87 -10.42
N ASN A 317 12.62 -7.60 -10.97
CA ASN A 317 14.01 -7.17 -10.97
C ASN A 317 14.18 -5.85 -11.73
N TYR A 318 14.92 -4.92 -11.15
CA TYR A 318 15.33 -3.70 -11.85
C TYR A 318 16.23 -4.06 -13.04
N ASN A 319 16.14 -3.23 -14.07
CA ASN A 319 16.93 -3.36 -15.30
C ASN A 319 16.65 -4.61 -16.17
N GLU A 320 15.65 -5.42 -15.80
CA GLU A 320 15.19 -6.54 -16.63
C GLU A 320 14.06 -6.11 -17.55
N TYR A 321 14.26 -6.22 -18.86
CA TYR A 321 13.22 -5.91 -19.84
C TYR A 321 12.19 -7.02 -19.94
N LYS A 322 10.90 -6.67 -19.79
CA LYS A 322 9.76 -7.56 -19.96
C LYS A 322 8.94 -7.18 -21.17
N PHE A 323 8.54 -8.15 -21.95
CA PHE A 323 7.69 -7.92 -23.12
C PHE A 323 6.34 -7.32 -22.70
N PHE A 324 6.00 -6.17 -23.26
CA PHE A 324 4.76 -5.48 -22.97
C PHE A 324 3.72 -5.64 -24.07
N GLY A 325 4.11 -5.59 -25.33
CA GLY A 325 3.19 -5.69 -26.44
C GLY A 325 3.81 -5.38 -27.80
N ILE A 326 2.95 -5.21 -28.80
CA ILE A 326 3.30 -4.81 -30.15
C ILE A 326 2.87 -3.36 -30.35
N VAL A 327 3.76 -2.55 -30.86
CA VAL A 327 3.47 -1.14 -31.20
C VAL A 327 2.79 -1.08 -32.56
N LYS A 328 1.76 -0.25 -32.69
CA LYS A 328 0.94 -0.07 -33.90
C LYS A 328 0.63 1.39 -34.23
N SER A 329 1.19 2.33 -33.48
CA SER A 329 0.97 3.76 -33.70
C SER A 329 2.07 4.57 -33.03
N ASP A 330 1.98 5.87 -33.07
CA ASP A 330 2.83 6.83 -32.37
C ASP A 330 2.54 6.96 -30.87
N ILE A 331 1.56 6.20 -30.35
CA ILE A 331 1.15 6.22 -28.94
C ILE A 331 0.94 4.80 -28.43
N PHE A 332 1.35 4.52 -27.20
CA PHE A 332 0.87 3.35 -26.47
C PHE A 332 0.35 3.73 -25.08
N GLU A 333 -0.56 2.92 -24.58
CA GLU A 333 -1.15 3.08 -23.27
C GLU A 333 -0.67 1.97 -22.35
N LEU A 334 -0.19 2.34 -21.16
CA LEU A 334 0.03 1.42 -20.07
C LEU A 334 -0.94 1.68 -18.92
N TYR A 335 -1.30 0.62 -18.24
CA TYR A 335 -2.15 0.63 -17.08
C TYR A 335 -1.28 0.40 -15.83
N TYR A 336 -1.57 1.10 -14.73
CA TYR A 336 -0.82 0.90 -13.50
C TYR A 336 -1.69 1.06 -12.26
N SER A 337 -1.34 0.33 -11.20
CA SER A 337 -2.05 0.31 -9.92
C SER A 337 -1.07 0.08 -8.78
N THR A 338 -1.42 0.50 -7.59
CA THR A 338 -0.71 0.15 -6.35
C THR A 338 -1.35 -1.06 -5.64
N SER A 339 -2.54 -1.48 -6.09
CA SER A 339 -3.26 -2.60 -5.50
C SER A 339 -2.62 -3.94 -5.87
N PRO A 340 -2.29 -4.81 -4.88
CA PRO A 340 -1.84 -6.18 -5.12
C PRO A 340 -2.81 -7.02 -5.96
N GLU A 341 -4.11 -6.70 -5.97
CA GLU A 341 -5.10 -7.38 -6.81
C GLU A 341 -4.76 -7.32 -8.31
N ALA A 342 -4.00 -6.30 -8.73
CA ALA A 342 -3.49 -6.19 -10.09
C ALA A 342 -2.61 -7.38 -10.53
N GLN A 343 -2.07 -8.15 -9.60
CA GLN A 343 -1.27 -9.34 -9.88
C GLN A 343 -2.11 -10.59 -10.17
N THR A 344 -3.39 -10.62 -9.79
CA THR A 344 -4.23 -11.82 -9.89
C THR A 344 -4.89 -12.03 -11.26
N ASN A 345 -4.79 -11.07 -12.18
CA ASN A 345 -5.54 -11.00 -13.44
C ASN A 345 -7.08 -10.97 -13.26
N GLU A 346 -7.58 -10.71 -12.06
CA GLU A 346 -9.00 -10.54 -11.78
C GLU A 346 -9.43 -9.09 -11.80
N MET A 347 -8.52 -8.17 -11.46
CA MET A 347 -8.75 -6.74 -11.46
C MET A 347 -9.21 -6.25 -12.85
N LYS A 348 -10.25 -5.43 -12.90
CA LYS A 348 -10.68 -4.80 -14.15
C LYS A 348 -9.70 -3.71 -14.57
N SER A 349 -9.43 -3.59 -15.85
CA SER A 349 -8.56 -2.53 -16.38
C SER A 349 -9.09 -1.13 -16.09
N SER A 350 -10.41 -0.96 -15.92
CA SER A 350 -11.04 0.31 -15.55
C SER A 350 -10.74 0.78 -14.12
N GLU A 351 -10.21 -0.10 -13.26
CA GLU A 351 -9.82 0.20 -11.88
C GLU A 351 -8.36 0.66 -11.79
N ALA A 352 -7.60 0.55 -12.87
CA ALA A 352 -6.22 1.00 -12.97
C ALA A 352 -6.14 2.41 -13.57
N LYS A 353 -5.10 3.14 -13.18
CA LYS A 353 -4.73 4.40 -13.84
C LYS A 353 -4.15 4.12 -15.21
N ILE A 354 -4.36 5.04 -16.14
CA ILE A 354 -3.85 4.96 -17.51
C ILE A 354 -2.78 6.02 -17.72
N LYS A 355 -1.65 5.62 -18.29
CA LYS A 355 -0.61 6.52 -18.76
C LYS A 355 -0.46 6.37 -20.27
N ARG A 356 -0.65 7.47 -21.00
CA ARG A 356 -0.37 7.57 -22.43
C ARG A 356 1.08 7.99 -22.64
N VAL A 357 1.77 7.29 -23.50
CA VAL A 357 3.18 7.55 -23.86
C VAL A 357 3.24 7.84 -25.35
N ASN A 358 3.66 9.06 -25.70
CA ASN A 358 3.91 9.44 -27.08
C ASN A 358 5.28 8.95 -27.50
N LEU A 359 5.36 8.29 -28.64
CA LEU A 359 6.57 7.80 -29.25
C LEU A 359 7.16 8.86 -30.19
N LYS A 360 8.44 8.74 -30.50
CA LYS A 360 9.15 9.66 -31.42
C LYS A 360 8.83 9.41 -32.89
N LYS A 361 8.33 8.20 -33.19
CA LYS A 361 7.97 7.77 -34.54
C LYS A 361 6.56 7.17 -34.54
N ASP A 362 5.92 7.22 -35.69
CA ASP A 362 4.76 6.41 -35.96
C ASP A 362 5.22 5.00 -36.40
N TYR A 363 4.60 3.98 -35.82
CA TYR A 363 4.89 2.56 -36.05
C TYR A 363 3.74 1.85 -36.77
N ASP A 364 2.89 2.59 -37.45
CA ASP A 364 1.79 2.05 -38.26
C ASP A 364 2.31 1.52 -39.60
N ASP A 365 3.11 0.47 -39.55
CA ASP A 365 3.63 -0.21 -40.72
C ASP A 365 3.05 -1.63 -40.76
N GLU A 366 2.32 -1.97 -41.79
CA GLU A 366 1.70 -3.28 -41.96
C GLU A 366 2.74 -4.39 -42.22
N GLU A 367 3.91 -4.05 -42.75
CA GLU A 367 4.96 -5.02 -43.08
C GLU A 367 5.93 -5.27 -41.96
N GLU A 368 6.14 -4.32 -41.07
CA GLU A 368 7.10 -4.42 -39.93
C GLU A 368 6.37 -4.49 -38.58
N ARG A 369 6.71 -5.47 -37.75
CA ARG A 369 6.18 -5.60 -36.39
C ARG A 369 7.22 -5.15 -35.37
N TYR A 370 6.92 -4.08 -34.67
CA TYR A 370 7.76 -3.58 -33.59
C TYR A 370 7.25 -4.05 -32.24
N ARG A 371 8.19 -4.49 -31.38
CA ARG A 371 7.90 -4.97 -30.03
C ARG A 371 8.33 -3.94 -29.02
N ILE A 372 7.47 -3.70 -28.02
CA ILE A 372 7.78 -2.84 -26.89
C ILE A 372 8.06 -3.68 -25.66
N TYR A 373 9.14 -3.33 -24.97
CA TYR A 373 9.56 -3.89 -23.71
C TYR A 373 9.61 -2.81 -22.66
N LEU A 374 9.28 -3.14 -21.42
CA LEU A 374 9.38 -2.26 -20.27
C LEU A 374 10.32 -2.84 -19.23
N LYS A 375 11.06 -1.99 -18.54
CA LYS A 375 11.78 -2.34 -17.31
C LYS A 375 11.57 -1.29 -16.23
N ALA A 376 11.60 -1.70 -14.97
CA ALA A 376 11.66 -0.78 -13.85
C ALA A 376 13.10 -0.27 -13.67
N ASP A 377 13.28 1.04 -13.49
CA ASP A 377 14.58 1.65 -13.24
C ASP A 377 14.69 2.23 -11.83
N LYS A 378 13.59 2.77 -11.32
CA LYS A 378 13.47 3.38 -9.99
C LYS A 378 12.11 3.07 -9.41
N SER A 379 11.91 3.44 -8.15
CA SER A 379 10.65 3.19 -7.43
C SER A 379 9.37 3.66 -8.13
N ASP A 380 9.48 4.63 -9.06
CA ASP A 380 8.37 5.29 -9.76
C ASP A 380 8.65 5.55 -11.24
N LYS A 381 9.73 4.97 -11.78
CA LYS A 381 10.14 5.16 -13.17
C LYS A 381 10.32 3.84 -13.90
N LEU A 382 9.92 3.88 -15.17
CA LEU A 382 10.12 2.81 -16.13
C LEU A 382 10.95 3.32 -17.31
N THR A 383 11.68 2.43 -17.94
CA THR A 383 12.21 2.63 -19.28
C THR A 383 11.46 1.73 -20.27
N TYR A 384 11.06 2.28 -21.40
CA TYR A 384 10.58 1.49 -22.52
C TYR A 384 11.65 1.37 -23.60
N ALA A 385 11.65 0.24 -24.31
CA ALA A 385 12.48 0.01 -25.46
C ALA A 385 11.64 -0.61 -26.59
N ILE A 386 11.82 -0.11 -27.81
CA ILE A 386 11.20 -0.64 -29.02
C ILE A 386 12.25 -1.32 -29.87
N VAL A 387 11.96 -2.55 -30.31
CA VAL A 387 12.84 -3.39 -31.12
C VAL A 387 12.06 -4.09 -32.23
N LYS A 388 12.77 -4.54 -33.28
CA LYS A 388 12.17 -5.36 -34.34
C LYS A 388 12.09 -6.83 -33.92
N GLU A 389 13.15 -7.37 -33.36
CA GLU A 389 13.23 -8.76 -32.93
C GLU A 389 13.56 -8.85 -31.44
N GLU A 390 13.15 -9.91 -30.78
CA GLU A 390 13.36 -10.12 -29.33
C GLU A 390 14.85 -10.11 -28.96
N LYS A 391 15.69 -10.75 -29.76
CA LYS A 391 17.17 -10.77 -29.57
C LYS A 391 17.79 -9.37 -29.57
N ASP A 392 17.13 -8.38 -30.15
CA ASP A 392 17.64 -7.01 -30.25
C ASP A 392 17.63 -6.30 -28.88
N ILE A 393 16.84 -6.77 -27.89
CA ILE A 393 16.91 -6.31 -26.50
C ILE A 393 18.25 -6.67 -25.87
N GLU A 394 18.69 -7.92 -26.02
CA GLU A 394 19.96 -8.40 -25.46
C GLU A 394 21.17 -7.76 -26.16
N THR A 395 21.07 -7.58 -27.47
CA THR A 395 22.16 -7.00 -28.30
C THR A 395 22.13 -5.47 -28.30
N LYS A 396 21.18 -4.84 -27.59
CA LYS A 396 20.96 -3.37 -27.49
C LYS A 396 20.78 -2.69 -28.85
N LYS A 397 20.19 -3.38 -29.82
CA LYS A 397 19.79 -2.79 -31.11
C LYS A 397 18.40 -2.17 -31.02
N LEU A 398 18.30 -1.12 -30.23
CA LEU A 398 17.04 -0.45 -29.95
C LEU A 398 16.66 0.48 -31.10
N VAL A 399 15.41 0.45 -31.53
CA VAL A 399 14.83 1.37 -32.51
C VAL A 399 14.49 2.69 -31.83
N GLU A 400 13.92 2.59 -30.62
CA GLU A 400 13.60 3.72 -29.75
C GLU A 400 13.73 3.32 -28.28
N GLU A 401 14.12 4.28 -27.44
CA GLU A 401 14.14 4.15 -25.99
C GLU A 401 13.68 5.45 -25.34
N GLY A 402 12.98 5.35 -24.21
CA GLY A 402 12.55 6.50 -23.43
C GLY A 402 12.14 6.15 -22.02
N GLU A 403 12.01 7.19 -21.18
CA GLU A 403 11.61 7.07 -19.78
C GLU A 403 10.14 7.40 -19.57
N ILE A 404 9.50 6.75 -18.60
CA ILE A 404 8.13 6.96 -18.17
C ILE A 404 8.13 7.18 -16.66
N SER A 405 7.57 8.30 -16.20
CA SER A 405 7.30 8.54 -14.78
C SER A 405 5.85 8.21 -14.47
N LEU A 406 5.61 7.48 -13.37
CA LEU A 406 4.28 7.05 -12.91
C LEU A 406 3.71 7.90 -11.77
N ASN A 407 4.30 9.06 -11.52
CA ASN A 407 3.81 10.03 -10.53
C ASN A 407 2.69 10.88 -11.11
#